data_7ee2ab842d05950be8ce5356ebd70ea5
#
_entry.id   7ee2ab842d05950be8ce5356ebd70ea5
#
_cell.length_a   1.000
_cell.length_b   1.000
_cell.length_c   1.000
_cell.angle_alpha   90.00
_cell.angle_beta   90.00
_cell.angle_gamma   90.00
#
_symmetry.space_group_name_H-M   'P 1'
#
loop_
_entity.id
_entity.type
_entity.pdbx_description
1 polymer ?
#
loop_
_entity_poly.entity_id
_entity_poly.type
_entity_poly.pdbx_seq_one_letter_code
_entity_poly.pdbx_strand_id
1 'polypeptide(L)'
;MARAEAYEPTERTTPTRARDRAAYDHDTVHAILDAGYVCHLGFVRDGSPVVLPTLYGRVGDRLYLHGSTGSRPLRMAGAAPDPGLDVCVTVTHVDGLVLAKSAFHHSINYRSVVVHGTAHQVTDEEEKTTALDALVDHVLPGRAADSRPGNAKELAATSVIRLDLREASAKIRTGGPNDEPEDLALPYWSGVLPVAPAYGAPIPSEDLAPGTPEPAYLSAR
;
A
#
# COMPACT_ATOMS: atom_id res chain seq x y z
N MET A 1 28.03 -11.41 -7.63
CA MET A 1 26.86 -10.70 -7.08
C MET A 1 25.68 -11.66 -7.16
N ALA A 2 25.02 -11.97 -6.05
CA ALA A 2 23.78 -12.73 -6.07
C ALA A 2 22.74 -11.91 -6.86
N ARG A 3 22.01 -12.59 -7.75
CA ARG A 3 20.90 -11.97 -8.48
C ARG A 3 19.84 -11.58 -7.43
N ALA A 4 19.39 -10.35 -7.43
CA ALA A 4 18.29 -9.94 -6.54
C ALA A 4 17.09 -10.85 -6.81
N GLU A 5 16.43 -11.31 -5.76
CA GLU A 5 15.17 -12.05 -5.89
C GLU A 5 14.15 -11.13 -6.55
N ALA A 6 13.38 -11.68 -7.50
CA ALA A 6 12.40 -10.91 -8.26
C ALA A 6 11.16 -11.75 -8.53
N TYR A 7 10.01 -11.10 -8.57
CA TYR A 7 8.75 -11.69 -9.01
C TYR A 7 8.81 -12.00 -10.51
N GLU A 8 8.27 -13.14 -10.91
CA GLU A 8 8.17 -13.48 -12.32
C GLU A 8 7.11 -12.59 -13.00
N PRO A 9 7.47 -11.89 -14.11
CA PRO A 9 6.50 -11.12 -14.87
C PRO A 9 5.39 -12.02 -15.45
N THR A 10 4.14 -11.63 -15.25
CA THR A 10 2.98 -12.31 -15.83
C THR A 10 2.27 -11.38 -16.81
N GLU A 11 1.26 -11.90 -17.52
CA GLU A 11 0.43 -11.08 -18.40
C GLU A 11 -0.24 -9.93 -17.62
N ARG A 12 -0.70 -10.19 -16.38
CA ARG A 12 -1.37 -9.20 -15.53
C ARG A 12 -0.42 -8.15 -14.95
N THR A 13 0.84 -8.49 -14.72
CA THR A 13 1.84 -7.59 -14.11
C THR A 13 2.71 -6.87 -15.14
N THR A 14 2.63 -7.26 -16.43
CA THR A 14 3.40 -6.65 -17.50
C THR A 14 2.65 -5.45 -18.10
N PRO A 15 3.14 -4.20 -17.93
CA PRO A 15 2.47 -3.04 -18.49
C PRO A 15 2.54 -3.06 -20.02
N THR A 16 1.44 -2.68 -20.67
CA THR A 16 1.38 -2.55 -22.14
C THR A 16 2.09 -1.30 -22.65
N ARG A 17 2.15 -0.23 -21.81
CA ARG A 17 2.80 1.05 -22.12
C ARG A 17 3.86 1.39 -21.07
N ALA A 18 4.94 2.07 -21.51
CA ALA A 18 6.06 2.46 -20.66
C ALA A 18 6.60 1.27 -19.85
N ARG A 19 6.98 0.20 -20.56
CA ARG A 19 7.51 -1.05 -19.98
C ARG A 19 8.83 -0.83 -19.24
N ASP A 20 9.60 0.15 -19.67
CA ASP A 20 10.83 0.63 -19.06
C ASP A 20 10.66 1.14 -17.63
N ARG A 21 9.44 1.44 -17.21
CA ARG A 21 9.09 1.88 -15.85
C ARG A 21 8.72 0.74 -14.91
N ALA A 22 8.61 -0.49 -15.42
CA ALA A 22 8.28 -1.65 -14.61
C ALA A 22 9.53 -2.17 -13.87
N ALA A 23 9.35 -2.55 -12.61
CA ALA A 23 10.34 -3.24 -11.80
C ALA A 23 9.68 -4.43 -11.07
N TYR A 24 10.44 -5.51 -10.91
CA TYR A 24 9.93 -6.76 -10.33
C TYR A 24 10.80 -7.25 -9.18
N ASP A 25 11.93 -6.59 -8.90
CA ASP A 25 12.78 -6.95 -7.79
C ASP A 25 12.07 -6.73 -6.45
N HIS A 26 12.30 -7.66 -5.50
CA HIS A 26 11.65 -7.65 -4.19
C HIS A 26 11.93 -6.36 -3.43
N ASP A 27 13.17 -5.87 -3.47
CA ASP A 27 13.59 -4.69 -2.72
C ASP A 27 12.79 -3.46 -3.15
N THR A 28 12.62 -3.24 -4.46
CA THR A 28 11.84 -2.11 -5.01
C THR A 28 10.36 -2.24 -4.65
N VAL A 29 9.77 -3.43 -4.81
CA VAL A 29 8.36 -3.68 -4.48
C VAL A 29 8.12 -3.47 -2.99
N HIS A 30 8.96 -4.05 -2.14
CA HIS A 30 8.84 -3.94 -0.69
C HIS A 30 9.03 -2.50 -0.20
N ALA A 31 10.03 -1.77 -0.73
CA ALA A 31 10.25 -0.37 -0.36
C ALA A 31 9.05 0.54 -0.67
N ILE A 32 8.34 0.29 -1.78
CA ILE A 32 7.12 1.03 -2.12
C ILE A 32 5.97 0.64 -1.19
N LEU A 33 5.82 -0.65 -0.89
CA LEU A 33 4.80 -1.13 0.05
C LEU A 33 5.05 -0.60 1.47
N ASP A 34 6.32 -0.55 1.92
CA ASP A 34 6.67 -0.10 3.26
C ASP A 34 6.60 1.43 3.45
N ALA A 35 6.59 2.18 2.34
CA ALA A 35 6.49 3.65 2.36
C ALA A 35 5.07 4.19 2.58
N GLY A 36 4.04 3.35 2.52
CA GLY A 36 2.65 3.76 2.71
C GLY A 36 1.87 2.78 3.57
N TYR A 37 0.68 3.16 3.99
CA TYR A 37 -0.18 2.36 4.86
C TYR A 37 -1.62 2.22 4.34
N VAL A 38 -1.95 2.89 3.24
CA VAL A 38 -3.26 2.77 2.58
C VAL A 38 -3.07 2.07 1.24
N CYS A 39 -3.86 1.03 1.00
CA CYS A 39 -3.99 0.38 -0.29
C CYS A 39 -5.41 0.47 -0.82
N HIS A 40 -5.58 0.15 -2.09
CA HIS A 40 -6.88 -0.04 -2.73
C HIS A 40 -7.06 -1.53 -3.02
N LEU A 41 -7.99 -2.17 -2.30
CA LEU A 41 -8.36 -3.57 -2.47
C LEU A 41 -9.46 -3.68 -3.54
N GLY A 42 -9.10 -4.20 -4.70
CA GLY A 42 -10.01 -4.49 -5.81
C GLY A 42 -10.44 -5.95 -5.80
N PHE A 43 -11.73 -6.24 -6.01
CA PHE A 43 -12.28 -7.59 -6.17
C PHE A 43 -13.60 -7.55 -6.94
N VAL A 44 -14.09 -8.69 -7.35
CA VAL A 44 -15.39 -8.81 -8.03
C VAL A 44 -16.44 -9.33 -7.03
N ARG A 45 -17.59 -8.67 -6.97
CA ARG A 45 -18.74 -9.08 -6.19
C ARG A 45 -19.99 -9.12 -7.08
N ASP A 46 -20.63 -10.27 -7.12
CA ASP A 46 -21.87 -10.48 -7.90
C ASP A 46 -21.71 -9.98 -9.37
N GLY A 47 -20.55 -10.26 -9.99
CA GLY A 47 -20.19 -9.82 -11.34
C GLY A 47 -19.79 -8.35 -11.46
N SER A 48 -19.82 -7.57 -10.39
CA SER A 48 -19.48 -6.15 -10.39
C SER A 48 -18.11 -5.91 -9.74
N PRO A 49 -17.25 -5.05 -10.32
CA PRO A 49 -16.00 -4.66 -9.68
C PRO A 49 -16.25 -3.77 -8.45
N VAL A 50 -15.49 -4.01 -7.40
CA VAL A 50 -15.51 -3.23 -6.17
C VAL A 50 -14.08 -2.83 -5.84
N VAL A 51 -13.86 -1.58 -5.42
CA VAL A 51 -12.57 -1.08 -4.93
C VAL A 51 -12.78 -0.42 -3.58
N LEU A 52 -12.01 -0.85 -2.57
CA LEU A 52 -12.08 -0.33 -1.21
C LEU A 52 -10.71 0.19 -0.77
N PRO A 53 -10.58 1.48 -0.38
CA PRO A 53 -9.40 1.94 0.34
C PRO A 53 -9.41 1.34 1.74
N THR A 54 -8.26 0.81 2.16
CA THR A 54 -8.09 0.22 3.49
C THR A 54 -6.64 0.26 3.93
N LEU A 55 -6.41 0.06 5.24
CA LEU A 55 -5.07 -0.12 5.77
C LEU A 55 -4.56 -1.53 5.45
N TYR A 56 -3.25 -1.65 5.32
CA TYR A 56 -2.56 -2.92 5.18
C TYR A 56 -1.28 -2.93 6.01
N GLY A 57 -0.77 -4.12 6.28
CA GLY A 57 0.56 -4.33 6.84
C GLY A 57 1.30 -5.40 6.03
N ARG A 58 2.63 -5.34 5.98
CA ARG A 58 3.49 -6.32 5.33
C ARG A 58 4.36 -7.05 6.34
N VAL A 59 4.40 -8.37 6.25
CA VAL A 59 5.34 -9.21 6.99
C VAL A 59 6.00 -10.17 6.00
N GLY A 60 7.28 -9.99 5.74
CA GLY A 60 7.97 -10.76 4.69
C GLY A 60 7.28 -10.60 3.33
N ASP A 61 6.97 -11.70 2.68
CA ASP A 61 6.27 -11.73 1.39
C ASP A 61 4.74 -11.89 1.54
N ARG A 62 4.16 -11.25 2.55
CA ARG A 62 2.72 -11.31 2.82
C ARG A 62 2.17 -9.94 3.11
N LEU A 63 1.02 -9.62 2.50
CA LEU A 63 0.19 -8.49 2.88
C LEU A 63 -0.97 -8.98 3.75
N TYR A 64 -1.26 -8.22 4.79
CA TYR A 64 -2.40 -8.45 5.67
C TYR A 64 -3.34 -7.25 5.63
N LEU A 65 -4.63 -7.55 5.52
CA LEU A 65 -5.70 -6.57 5.59
C LEU A 65 -6.70 -7.03 6.66
N HIS A 66 -7.28 -6.08 7.37
CA HIS A 66 -8.21 -6.40 8.44
C HIS A 66 -9.54 -5.65 8.31
N GLY A 67 -10.51 -6.09 9.06
CA GLY A 67 -11.81 -5.44 9.19
C GLY A 67 -12.70 -6.20 10.15
N SER A 68 -13.95 -5.75 10.30
CA SER A 68 -14.91 -6.48 11.12
C SER A 68 -15.27 -7.82 10.48
N THR A 69 -15.66 -8.81 11.30
CA THR A 69 -16.17 -10.11 10.83
C THR A 69 -17.41 -9.97 9.93
N GLY A 70 -18.11 -8.83 9.98
CA GLY A 70 -19.21 -8.49 9.08
C GLY A 70 -18.76 -7.95 7.72
N SER A 71 -17.47 -7.62 7.54
CA SER A 71 -16.94 -7.08 6.28
C SER A 71 -17.06 -8.10 5.14
N ARG A 72 -17.69 -7.68 4.04
CA ARG A 72 -17.97 -8.59 2.91
C ARG A 72 -16.71 -9.22 2.30
N PRO A 73 -15.66 -8.47 1.91
CA PRO A 73 -14.48 -9.08 1.30
C PRO A 73 -13.82 -10.11 2.23
N LEU A 74 -13.76 -9.83 3.54
CA LEU A 74 -13.19 -10.76 4.51
C LEU A 74 -14.03 -12.03 4.68
N ARG A 75 -15.36 -11.91 4.63
CA ARG A 75 -16.26 -13.06 4.62
C ARG A 75 -16.16 -13.89 3.33
N MET A 76 -16.02 -13.23 2.18
CA MET A 76 -15.87 -13.91 0.90
C MET A 76 -14.58 -14.72 0.85
N ALA A 77 -13.49 -14.21 1.43
CA ALA A 77 -12.21 -14.93 1.52
C ALA A 77 -12.25 -16.18 2.38
N GLY A 78 -13.25 -16.32 3.28
CA GLY A 78 -13.42 -17.46 4.18
C GLY A 78 -14.60 -18.37 3.83
N ALA A 79 -15.42 -18.05 2.82
CA ALA A 79 -16.76 -18.63 2.67
C ALA A 79 -16.84 -19.89 1.78
N ALA A 80 -15.77 -20.34 1.12
CA ALA A 80 -15.82 -21.45 0.16
C ALA A 80 -15.08 -22.70 0.65
N PRO A 81 -15.38 -23.91 0.10
CA PRO A 81 -14.60 -25.13 0.40
C PRO A 81 -13.15 -25.06 -0.11
N ASP A 82 -12.87 -24.22 -1.10
CA ASP A 82 -11.52 -23.75 -1.46
C ASP A 82 -11.50 -22.24 -1.21
N PRO A 83 -11.27 -21.85 0.05
CA PRO A 83 -11.51 -20.51 0.51
C PRO A 83 -10.46 -19.56 -0.07
N GLY A 84 -10.93 -18.54 -0.77
CA GLY A 84 -10.09 -17.49 -1.28
C GLY A 84 -10.93 -16.47 -2.02
N LEU A 85 -10.43 -15.26 -2.05
CA LEU A 85 -11.00 -14.15 -2.83
C LEU A 85 -9.94 -13.65 -3.79
N ASP A 86 -10.21 -13.76 -5.08
CA ASP A 86 -9.34 -13.14 -6.08
C ASP A 86 -9.36 -11.62 -5.95
N VAL A 87 -8.18 -11.06 -5.77
CA VAL A 87 -8.01 -9.63 -5.49
C VAL A 87 -6.91 -9.00 -6.34
N CYS A 88 -7.02 -7.69 -6.48
CA CYS A 88 -5.95 -6.82 -6.91
C CYS A 88 -5.72 -5.75 -5.84
N VAL A 89 -4.52 -5.70 -5.27
CA VAL A 89 -4.13 -4.68 -4.28
C VAL A 89 -3.21 -3.68 -4.96
N THR A 90 -3.52 -2.39 -4.82
CA THR A 90 -2.70 -1.31 -5.38
C THR A 90 -2.29 -0.33 -4.30
N VAL A 91 -1.00 0.03 -4.29
CA VAL A 91 -0.42 1.10 -3.47
C VAL A 91 0.20 2.12 -4.42
N THR A 92 0.00 3.42 -4.16
CA THR A 92 0.53 4.48 -5.01
C THR A 92 1.00 5.67 -4.17
N HIS A 93 2.19 6.16 -4.48
CA HIS A 93 2.75 7.41 -3.96
C HIS A 93 2.94 8.39 -5.09
N VAL A 94 2.50 9.62 -4.89
CA VAL A 94 2.78 10.74 -5.81
C VAL A 94 3.99 11.50 -5.28
N ASP A 95 5.06 11.53 -6.07
CA ASP A 95 6.34 12.12 -5.69
C ASP A 95 6.56 13.50 -6.33
N GLY A 96 5.72 13.90 -7.30
CA GLY A 96 5.80 15.23 -7.90
C GLY A 96 4.81 15.46 -9.03
N LEU A 97 4.48 16.73 -9.24
CA LEU A 97 3.72 17.17 -10.41
C LEU A 97 4.72 17.59 -11.50
N VAL A 98 4.57 17.04 -12.70
CA VAL A 98 5.44 17.32 -13.83
C VAL A 98 4.73 18.28 -14.76
N LEU A 99 5.20 19.51 -14.75
CA LEU A 99 4.65 20.63 -15.53
C LEU A 99 5.47 20.82 -16.80
N ALA A 100 4.83 20.68 -17.93
CA ALA A 100 5.44 20.82 -19.24
C ALA A 100 5.08 22.17 -19.87
N LYS A 101 5.74 22.55 -20.94
CA LYS A 101 5.38 23.73 -21.74
C LYS A 101 4.10 23.50 -22.53
N SER A 102 3.89 22.28 -23.00
CA SER A 102 2.64 21.84 -23.63
C SER A 102 1.69 21.20 -22.60
N ALA A 103 0.41 21.53 -22.66
CA ALA A 103 -0.62 20.92 -21.83
C ALA A 103 -0.69 19.39 -22.01
N PHE A 104 -0.33 18.88 -23.19
CA PHE A 104 -0.33 17.47 -23.51
C PHE A 104 0.74 16.67 -22.75
N HIS A 105 1.88 17.28 -22.41
CA HIS A 105 3.02 16.64 -21.79
C HIS A 105 3.07 16.74 -20.26
N HIS A 106 2.04 17.33 -19.64
CA HIS A 106 1.88 17.30 -18.17
C HIS A 106 1.78 15.85 -17.67
N SER A 107 2.38 15.59 -16.53
CA SER A 107 2.43 14.23 -15.93
C SER A 107 2.61 14.31 -14.41
N ILE A 108 2.80 13.15 -13.78
CA ILE A 108 3.20 13.03 -12.38
C ILE A 108 4.40 12.10 -12.24
N ASN A 109 5.29 12.37 -11.28
CA ASN A 109 6.25 11.39 -10.77
C ASN A 109 5.56 10.57 -9.70
N TYR A 110 5.75 9.26 -9.74
CA TYR A 110 5.06 8.34 -8.85
C TYR A 110 5.83 7.03 -8.70
N ARG A 111 5.54 6.35 -7.60
CA ARG A 111 5.89 4.96 -7.36
C ARG A 111 4.61 4.21 -7.04
N SER A 112 4.37 3.09 -7.70
CA SER A 112 3.20 2.25 -7.44
C SER A 112 3.55 0.78 -7.46
N VAL A 113 2.79 0.00 -6.71
CA VAL A 113 2.82 -1.47 -6.73
C VAL A 113 1.43 -1.99 -7.01
N VAL A 114 1.35 -3.00 -7.85
CA VAL A 114 0.14 -3.78 -8.08
C VAL A 114 0.45 -5.22 -7.73
N VAL A 115 -0.40 -5.82 -6.88
CA VAL A 115 -0.31 -7.22 -6.47
C VAL A 115 -1.58 -7.93 -6.88
N HIS A 116 -1.47 -9.02 -7.63
CA HIS A 116 -2.57 -9.92 -7.95
C HIS A 116 -2.43 -11.21 -7.16
N GLY A 117 -3.55 -11.79 -6.77
CA GLY A 117 -3.57 -13.11 -6.13
C GLY A 117 -4.90 -13.41 -5.48
N THR A 118 -4.92 -14.55 -4.80
CA THR A 118 -6.07 -14.99 -4.01
C THR A 118 -5.80 -14.72 -2.54
N ALA A 119 -6.62 -13.87 -1.92
CA ALA A 119 -6.54 -13.58 -0.51
C ALA A 119 -7.29 -14.64 0.30
N HIS A 120 -6.67 -15.12 1.40
CA HIS A 120 -7.22 -16.14 2.27
C HIS A 120 -7.47 -15.59 3.68
N GLN A 121 -8.52 -16.05 4.32
CA GLN A 121 -8.77 -15.69 5.72
C GLN A 121 -7.70 -16.32 6.63
N VAL A 122 -7.15 -15.54 7.53
CA VAL A 122 -6.25 -16.03 8.58
C VAL A 122 -7.09 -16.64 9.70
N THR A 123 -6.92 -17.93 9.92
CA THR A 123 -7.63 -18.70 10.96
C THR A 123 -6.75 -19.07 12.15
N ASP A 124 -5.45 -19.08 11.96
CA ASP A 124 -4.47 -19.29 13.03
C ASP A 124 -4.40 -18.04 13.93
N GLU A 125 -4.50 -18.24 15.24
CA GLU A 125 -4.58 -17.16 16.22
C GLU A 125 -3.24 -16.43 16.40
N GLU A 126 -2.12 -17.14 16.29
CA GLU A 126 -0.79 -16.57 16.41
C GLU A 126 -0.46 -15.72 15.17
N GLU A 127 -0.73 -16.25 13.96
CA GLU A 127 -0.59 -15.48 12.71
C GLU A 127 -1.49 -14.24 12.72
N LYS A 128 -2.73 -14.37 13.22
CA LYS A 128 -3.68 -13.27 13.32
C LYS A 128 -3.19 -12.16 14.25
N THR A 129 -2.64 -12.51 15.40
CA THR A 129 -2.09 -11.55 16.36
C THR A 129 -0.88 -10.84 15.73
N THR A 130 0.05 -11.60 15.16
CA THR A 130 1.21 -11.06 14.44
C THR A 130 0.80 -10.10 13.32
N ALA A 131 -0.22 -10.45 12.55
CA ALA A 131 -0.74 -9.61 11.47
C ALA A 131 -1.35 -8.31 11.99
N LEU A 132 -2.08 -8.34 13.10
CA LEU A 132 -2.70 -7.14 13.69
C LEU A 132 -1.65 -6.21 14.29
N ASP A 133 -0.63 -6.74 14.97
CA ASP A 133 0.50 -5.95 15.47
C ASP A 133 1.28 -5.32 14.30
N ALA A 134 1.54 -6.11 13.26
CA ALA A 134 2.20 -5.61 12.05
C ALA A 134 1.40 -4.51 11.35
N LEU A 135 0.06 -4.58 11.33
CA LEU A 135 -0.79 -3.52 10.79
C LEU A 135 -0.65 -2.22 11.58
N VAL A 136 -0.59 -2.30 12.91
CA VAL A 136 -0.41 -1.13 13.78
C VAL A 136 0.99 -0.51 13.56
N ASP A 137 2.02 -1.34 13.58
CA ASP A 137 3.41 -0.89 13.42
C ASP A 137 3.72 -0.41 11.99
N HIS A 138 3.01 -0.93 10.99
CA HIS A 138 3.15 -0.45 9.62
C HIS A 138 2.64 1.00 9.47
N VAL A 139 1.56 1.34 10.15
CA VAL A 139 1.06 2.73 10.20
C VAL A 139 1.98 3.61 11.04
N LEU A 140 2.41 3.14 12.20
CA LEU A 140 3.25 3.89 13.12
C LEU A 140 4.21 2.94 13.87
N PRO A 141 5.47 2.83 13.42
CA PRO A 141 6.45 1.94 14.02
C PRO A 141 6.63 2.15 15.52
N GLY A 142 6.57 1.04 16.28
CA GLY A 142 6.64 1.02 17.74
C GLY A 142 5.30 1.17 18.46
N ARG A 143 4.22 1.45 17.73
CA ARG A 143 2.91 1.69 18.36
C ARG A 143 2.26 0.40 18.86
N ALA A 144 2.48 -0.74 18.24
CA ALA A 144 1.91 -2.00 18.70
C ALA A 144 2.39 -2.32 20.13
N ALA A 145 3.68 -2.15 20.40
CA ALA A 145 4.27 -2.36 21.73
C ALA A 145 3.83 -1.32 22.78
N ASP A 146 3.42 -0.12 22.34
CA ASP A 146 2.96 0.99 23.17
C ASP A 146 1.43 1.08 23.23
N SER A 147 0.75 -0.03 23.05
CA SER A 147 -0.71 -0.15 23.18
C SER A 147 -1.10 -1.47 23.81
N ARG A 148 -2.25 -1.49 24.47
CA ARG A 148 -2.80 -2.72 25.05
C ARG A 148 -3.11 -3.72 23.91
N PRO A 149 -2.69 -4.99 24.02
CA PRO A 149 -3.09 -6.03 23.07
C PRO A 149 -4.60 -6.19 22.99
N GLY A 150 -5.08 -6.62 21.83
CA GLY A 150 -6.49 -6.95 21.64
C GLY A 150 -6.96 -8.04 22.59
N ASN A 151 -8.10 -7.84 23.26
CA ASN A 151 -8.70 -8.90 24.10
C ASN A 151 -9.44 -9.94 23.23
N ALA A 152 -9.84 -11.06 23.84
CA ALA A 152 -10.51 -12.17 23.13
C ALA A 152 -11.76 -11.72 22.36
N LYS A 153 -12.55 -10.78 22.90
CA LYS A 153 -13.76 -10.26 22.24
C LYS A 153 -13.41 -9.40 21.02
N GLU A 154 -12.39 -8.57 21.14
CA GLU A 154 -11.90 -7.71 20.04
C GLU A 154 -11.30 -8.58 18.92
N LEU A 155 -10.49 -9.57 19.28
CA LEU A 155 -9.95 -10.54 18.33
C LEU A 155 -11.04 -11.33 17.62
N ALA A 156 -12.07 -11.81 18.35
CA ALA A 156 -13.20 -12.51 17.76
C ALA A 156 -14.05 -11.64 16.83
N ALA A 157 -14.11 -10.32 17.07
CA ALA A 157 -14.85 -9.38 16.23
C ALA A 157 -14.05 -8.92 14.99
N THR A 158 -12.74 -9.20 14.94
CA THR A 158 -11.85 -8.81 13.86
C THR A 158 -11.55 -9.98 12.94
N SER A 159 -11.65 -9.78 11.64
CA SER A 159 -11.20 -10.72 10.60
C SER A 159 -9.96 -10.18 9.92
N VAL A 160 -9.03 -11.06 9.57
CA VAL A 160 -7.81 -10.76 8.85
C VAL A 160 -7.75 -11.63 7.60
N ILE A 161 -7.36 -11.04 6.47
CA ILE A 161 -7.02 -11.77 5.25
C ILE A 161 -5.56 -11.59 4.92
N ARG A 162 -4.95 -12.64 4.36
CA ARG A 162 -3.58 -12.68 3.88
C ARG A 162 -3.55 -12.79 2.36
N LEU A 163 -2.68 -12.01 1.74
CA LEU A 163 -2.32 -12.11 0.32
C LEU A 163 -0.82 -12.36 0.22
N ASP A 164 -0.42 -13.51 -0.32
CA ASP A 164 0.99 -13.81 -0.58
C ASP A 164 1.48 -12.98 -1.78
N LEU A 165 2.66 -12.35 -1.67
CA LEU A 165 3.31 -11.59 -2.73
C LEU A 165 3.98 -12.54 -3.72
N ARG A 166 3.20 -13.14 -4.62
CA ARG A 166 3.72 -14.04 -5.67
C ARG A 166 3.68 -13.40 -7.05
N GLU A 167 2.70 -12.55 -7.28
CA GLU A 167 2.47 -11.88 -8.56
C GLU A 167 2.35 -10.38 -8.31
N ALA A 168 3.50 -9.71 -8.31
CA ALA A 168 3.63 -8.29 -8.01
C ALA A 168 4.49 -7.57 -9.04
N SER A 169 4.20 -6.30 -9.28
CA SER A 169 5.03 -5.40 -10.07
C SER A 169 5.02 -4.00 -9.50
N ALA A 170 6.16 -3.35 -9.54
CA ALA A 170 6.27 -1.91 -9.34
C ALA A 170 6.24 -1.17 -10.67
N LYS A 171 5.74 0.07 -10.65
CA LYS A 171 5.85 1.00 -11.76
C LYS A 171 6.26 2.35 -11.25
N ILE A 172 7.35 2.89 -11.80
CA ILE A 172 8.01 4.10 -11.30
C ILE A 172 8.20 5.08 -12.44
N ARG A 173 7.85 6.35 -12.21
CA ARG A 173 8.22 7.46 -13.07
C ARG A 173 8.94 8.51 -12.25
N THR A 174 10.09 8.94 -12.77
CA THR A 174 10.90 10.03 -12.23
C THR A 174 11.31 10.98 -13.36
N GLY A 175 11.85 12.13 -13.00
CA GLY A 175 12.42 13.08 -13.96
C GLY A 175 11.46 14.17 -14.40
N GLY A 176 11.95 15.03 -15.28
CA GLY A 176 11.27 16.23 -15.77
C GLY A 176 10.22 15.96 -16.84
N PRO A 177 9.65 17.04 -17.42
CA PRO A 177 8.80 16.96 -18.59
C PRO A 177 9.59 16.54 -19.84
N ASN A 178 8.90 15.93 -20.80
CA ASN A 178 9.41 15.63 -22.14
C ASN A 178 8.68 16.55 -23.12
N ASP A 179 9.10 17.81 -23.18
CA ASP A 179 8.57 18.75 -24.16
C ASP A 179 9.15 18.43 -25.55
N GLU A 180 8.37 18.65 -26.60
CA GLU A 180 8.83 18.52 -27.97
C GLU A 180 9.86 19.61 -28.32
N PRO A 181 10.79 19.37 -29.25
CA PRO A 181 11.84 20.33 -29.62
C PRO A 181 11.30 21.72 -29.98
N GLU A 182 10.16 21.80 -30.68
CA GLU A 182 9.49 23.03 -31.05
C GLU A 182 8.95 23.85 -29.89
N ASP A 183 8.64 23.18 -28.78
CA ASP A 183 8.07 23.80 -27.56
C ASP A 183 9.15 24.36 -26.62
N LEU A 184 10.41 23.92 -26.77
CA LEU A 184 11.48 24.31 -25.85
C LEU A 184 11.71 25.81 -25.74
N ALA A 185 11.51 26.58 -26.86
CA ALA A 185 11.66 28.02 -26.91
C ALA A 185 10.45 28.80 -26.38
N LEU A 186 9.33 28.14 -26.07
CA LEU A 186 8.11 28.80 -25.60
C LEU A 186 8.33 29.40 -24.19
N PRO A 187 7.73 30.59 -23.91
CA PRO A 187 7.95 31.33 -22.67
C PRO A 187 7.13 30.78 -21.48
N TYR A 188 6.79 29.49 -21.46
CA TYR A 188 6.10 28.84 -20.37
C TYR A 188 7.10 28.17 -19.43
N TRP A 189 6.85 28.29 -18.12
CA TRP A 189 7.65 27.57 -17.13
C TRP A 189 7.40 26.05 -17.24
N SER A 190 8.45 25.26 -17.15
CA SER A 190 8.36 23.79 -17.11
C SER A 190 9.33 23.23 -16.06
N GLY A 191 8.97 22.10 -15.45
CA GLY A 191 9.76 21.49 -14.41
C GLY A 191 8.95 20.54 -13.54
N VAL A 192 9.48 20.22 -12.36
CA VAL A 192 8.82 19.34 -11.37
C VAL A 192 8.53 20.15 -10.10
N LEU A 193 7.28 20.08 -9.64
CA LEU A 193 6.91 20.48 -8.28
C LEU A 193 6.92 19.24 -7.41
N PRO A 194 7.90 19.04 -6.52
CA PRO A 194 7.97 17.87 -5.64
C PRO A 194 6.75 17.80 -4.70
N VAL A 195 6.28 16.59 -4.43
CA VAL A 195 5.22 16.29 -3.46
C VAL A 195 5.79 15.34 -2.42
N ALA A 196 5.61 15.68 -1.15
CA ALA A 196 5.97 14.82 -0.02
C ALA A 196 4.85 14.88 1.02
N PRO A 197 4.50 13.75 1.69
CA PRO A 197 3.63 13.78 2.84
C PRO A 197 4.30 14.55 3.99
N ALA A 198 3.50 15.25 4.79
CA ALA A 198 3.97 15.90 6.01
C ALA A 198 3.00 15.58 7.15
N TYR A 199 3.55 15.31 8.32
CA TYR A 199 2.76 15.13 9.53
C TYR A 199 2.65 16.46 10.27
N GLY A 200 1.44 16.74 10.82
CA GLY A 200 1.23 17.88 11.71
C GLY A 200 1.68 17.60 13.15
N ALA A 201 1.58 18.61 14.00
CA ALA A 201 1.79 18.40 15.44
C ALA A 201 0.72 17.42 15.99
N PRO A 202 1.11 16.49 16.88
CA PRO A 202 0.17 15.58 17.53
C PRO A 202 -0.92 16.34 18.29
N ILE A 203 -2.14 15.84 18.22
CA ILE A 203 -3.28 16.39 18.95
C ILE A 203 -3.70 15.36 20.00
N PRO A 204 -3.48 15.59 21.29
CA PRO A 204 -3.86 14.66 22.33
C PRO A 204 -5.39 14.48 22.41
N SER A 205 -5.83 13.28 22.81
CA SER A 205 -7.25 12.99 23.08
C SER A 205 -7.73 13.80 24.29
N GLU A 206 -9.00 14.19 24.29
CA GLU A 206 -9.64 14.96 25.38
C GLU A 206 -9.64 14.19 26.73
N ASP A 207 -9.66 12.87 26.66
CA ASP A 207 -9.66 11.95 27.82
C ASP A 207 -8.27 11.43 28.19
N LEU A 208 -7.19 12.00 27.59
CA LEU A 208 -5.82 11.62 27.93
C LEU A 208 -5.53 11.95 29.41
N ALA A 209 -5.04 10.96 30.17
CA ALA A 209 -4.73 11.16 31.57
C ALA A 209 -3.66 12.25 31.76
N PRO A 210 -3.84 13.16 32.72
CA PRO A 210 -2.87 14.21 33.00
C PRO A 210 -1.47 13.65 33.26
N GLY A 211 -0.45 14.23 32.62
CA GLY A 211 0.93 13.81 32.76
C GLY A 211 1.35 12.61 31.92
N THR A 212 0.48 12.06 31.06
CA THR A 212 0.87 11.05 30.07
C THR A 212 1.87 11.66 29.09
N PRO A 213 3.11 11.13 28.99
CA PRO A 213 4.11 11.69 28.08
C PRO A 213 3.76 11.41 26.61
N GLU A 214 4.10 12.34 25.74
CA GLU A 214 4.07 12.10 24.30
C GLU A 214 5.15 11.10 23.90
N PRO A 215 4.81 10.02 23.19
CA PRO A 215 5.79 9.04 22.73
C PRO A 215 6.79 9.64 21.72
N ALA A 216 8.08 9.33 21.91
CA ALA A 216 9.16 9.88 21.09
C ALA A 216 9.03 9.58 19.57
N TYR A 217 8.41 8.47 19.20
CA TYR A 217 8.20 8.10 17.81
C TYR A 217 7.21 9.02 17.06
N LEU A 218 6.40 9.84 17.75
CA LEU A 218 5.54 10.85 17.13
C LEU A 218 6.34 12.04 16.59
N SER A 219 7.44 12.40 17.27
CA SER A 219 8.30 13.52 16.87
C SER A 219 9.37 13.13 15.84
N ALA A 220 9.54 11.84 15.56
CA ALA A 220 10.56 11.32 14.65
C ALA A 220 10.07 11.23 13.19
N ARG A 221 8.91 11.81 12.83
CA ARG A 221 8.28 11.72 11.50
C ARG A 221 8.28 13.03 10.75
#